data_0ed8b582ede974a594fbd97222fbde1f
#
_entry.id   0ed8b582ede974a594fbd97222fbde1f
#
_cell.length_a   1.000
_cell.length_b   1.000
_cell.length_c   1.000
_cell.angle_alpha   90.00
_cell.angle_beta   90.00
_cell.angle_gamma   90.00
#
_symmetry.space_group_name_H-M   'P 1'
#
loop_
_entity.id
_entity.type
_entity.pdbx_description
1 polymer ?
#
loop_
_entity_poly.entity_id
_entity_poly.type
_entity_poly.pdbx_seq_one_letter_code
_entity_poly.pdbx_strand_id
1 'polypeptide(L)'
;MDHVAWINILKLRASIGNPGNQSFDSAQSLLTYSFQFGSMNYFGIGAELSQIGNPDLEWQITVDKNIGLDVTLFNKRFSLTADYYYKVTDPLLIKVSTPLSSGTSTYMTNAGEQVSQGLTASVSYYIFQNFEKR
;
A
#
# COMPACT_ATOMS: atom_id res chain seq x y z
N MET A 1 14.33 12.63 42.33
CA MET A 1 13.89 12.44 40.94
C MET A 1 12.52 13.06 40.86
N ASP A 2 12.47 14.29 40.39
CA ASP A 2 11.24 15.06 40.33
C ASP A 2 10.37 14.50 39.23
N HIS A 3 9.30 13.80 39.62
CA HIS A 3 8.27 13.36 38.69
C HIS A 3 7.59 14.63 38.15
N VAL A 4 7.72 14.86 36.85
CA VAL A 4 6.98 15.91 36.17
C VAL A 4 5.50 15.55 36.25
N ALA A 5 4.82 16.04 37.26
CA ALA A 5 3.48 15.61 37.69
C ALA A 5 2.37 15.84 36.64
N TRP A 6 2.68 16.54 35.55
CA TRP A 6 1.73 16.87 34.49
C TRP A 6 1.83 15.94 33.26
N ILE A 7 2.91 15.12 33.15
CA ILE A 7 3.05 14.11 32.10
C ILE A 7 2.63 12.75 32.66
N ASN A 8 1.56 12.18 32.11
CA ASN A 8 1.11 10.86 32.49
C ASN A 8 1.73 9.76 31.64
N ILE A 9 1.77 9.98 30.32
CA ILE A 9 2.32 9.03 29.36
C ILE A 9 3.07 9.81 28.28
N LEU A 10 4.31 9.38 28.02
CA LEU A 10 5.09 9.77 26.86
C LEU A 10 5.61 8.48 26.24
N LYS A 11 5.12 8.15 25.06
CA LYS A 11 5.49 6.93 24.36
C LYS A 11 5.93 7.26 22.92
N LEU A 12 7.14 6.87 22.61
CA LEU A 12 7.65 6.91 21.24
C LEU A 12 7.50 5.52 20.61
N ARG A 13 6.97 5.47 19.41
CA ARG A 13 6.82 4.27 18.59
C ARG A 13 7.64 4.44 17.32
N ALA A 14 8.35 3.39 16.91
CA ALA A 14 9.01 3.33 15.63
C ALA A 14 8.82 1.94 15.05
N SER A 15 8.49 1.86 13.78
CA SER A 15 8.40 0.60 13.07
C SER A 15 8.99 0.72 11.67
N ILE A 16 9.60 -0.36 11.22
CA ILE A 16 10.05 -0.54 9.86
C ILE A 16 9.60 -1.93 9.41
N GLY A 17 9.03 -2.00 8.23
CA GLY A 17 8.51 -3.24 7.68
C GLY A 17 8.64 -3.29 6.18
N ASN A 18 8.55 -4.50 5.66
CA ASN A 18 8.46 -4.78 4.22
C ASN A 18 7.19 -5.59 3.97
N PRO A 19 6.01 -4.95 3.92
CA PRO A 19 4.80 -5.63 3.53
C PRO A 19 4.90 -5.97 2.04
N GLY A 20 5.16 -7.25 1.74
CA GLY A 20 5.13 -7.76 0.37
C GLY A 20 3.73 -7.58 -0.23
N ASN A 21 3.64 -7.13 -1.45
CA ASN A 21 2.37 -7.09 -2.18
C ASN A 21 2.22 -8.38 -2.98
N GLN A 22 1.24 -9.21 -2.61
CA GLN A 22 0.89 -10.46 -3.28
C GLN A 22 -0.14 -10.29 -4.41
N SER A 23 -0.47 -9.05 -4.79
CA SER A 23 -1.46 -8.77 -5.86
C SER A 23 -0.93 -9.08 -7.26
N PHE A 24 0.18 -9.81 -7.36
CA PHE A 24 0.74 -10.27 -8.62
C PHE A 24 0.13 -11.62 -9.00
N ASP A 25 -0.57 -11.67 -10.12
CA ASP A 25 -0.98 -12.92 -10.73
C ASP A 25 0.20 -13.49 -11.53
N SER A 26 0.68 -14.66 -11.15
CA SER A 26 1.79 -15.36 -11.83
C SER A 26 1.49 -15.61 -13.31
N ALA A 27 0.22 -15.65 -13.71
CA ALA A 27 -0.19 -15.73 -15.10
C ALA A 27 0.20 -14.49 -15.94
N GLN A 28 0.48 -13.35 -15.29
CA GLN A 28 0.87 -12.11 -16.00
C GLN A 28 2.27 -12.17 -16.61
N SER A 29 3.11 -13.10 -16.17
CA SER A 29 4.41 -13.38 -16.80
C SER A 29 4.29 -14.23 -18.08
N LEU A 30 3.13 -14.86 -18.31
CA LEU A 30 2.92 -15.81 -19.39
C LEU A 30 2.12 -15.18 -20.54
N LEU A 31 2.48 -15.60 -21.76
CA LEU A 31 1.69 -15.34 -22.95
C LEU A 31 0.42 -16.19 -22.91
N THR A 32 -0.76 -15.56 -22.98
CA THR A 32 -2.04 -16.27 -22.94
C THR A 32 -2.90 -16.02 -24.16
N TYR A 33 -3.60 -17.06 -24.59
CA TYR A 33 -4.57 -17.00 -25.70
C TYR A 33 -5.97 -17.32 -25.16
N SER A 34 -6.97 -16.62 -25.68
CA SER A 34 -8.37 -16.94 -25.49
C SER A 34 -8.95 -17.57 -26.76
N PHE A 35 -9.70 -18.67 -26.60
CA PHE A 35 -10.39 -19.31 -27.72
C PHE A 35 -11.78 -18.71 -27.85
N GLN A 36 -12.13 -18.29 -29.09
CA GLN A 36 -13.41 -17.67 -29.42
C GLN A 36 -14.42 -18.73 -29.83
N PHE A 37 -15.07 -19.37 -28.85
CA PHE A 37 -16.06 -20.41 -29.13
C PHE A 37 -17.39 -19.87 -29.70
N GLY A 38 -17.69 -18.57 -29.47
CA GLY A 38 -18.93 -17.92 -29.90
C GLY A 38 -18.91 -17.34 -31.31
N SER A 39 -17.75 -17.23 -31.98
CA SER A 39 -17.62 -16.77 -33.37
C SER A 39 -16.68 -17.68 -34.13
N MET A 40 -17.26 -18.68 -34.76
CA MET A 40 -16.52 -19.57 -35.65
C MET A 40 -16.21 -18.83 -36.95
N ASN A 41 -14.96 -18.83 -37.36
CA ASN A 41 -14.58 -18.41 -38.70
C ASN A 41 -14.64 -19.59 -39.66
N TYR A 42 -14.39 -19.35 -40.96
CA TYR A 42 -14.46 -20.39 -41.98
C TYR A 42 -13.55 -21.61 -41.71
N PHE A 43 -12.49 -21.43 -40.91
CA PHE A 43 -11.51 -22.47 -40.56
C PHE A 43 -11.77 -23.11 -39.20
N GLY A 44 -12.83 -22.72 -38.48
CA GLY A 44 -13.19 -23.24 -37.15
C GLY A 44 -13.03 -22.22 -36.03
N ILE A 45 -12.61 -22.69 -34.84
CA ILE A 45 -12.46 -21.87 -33.64
C ILE A 45 -11.23 -21.00 -33.78
N GLY A 46 -11.42 -19.69 -33.66
CA GLY A 46 -10.33 -18.72 -33.61
C GLY A 46 -9.66 -18.66 -32.25
N ALA A 47 -8.37 -18.38 -32.22
CA ALA A 47 -7.63 -18.02 -31.02
C ALA A 47 -7.18 -16.56 -31.12
N GLU A 48 -7.41 -15.80 -30.07
CA GLU A 48 -7.00 -14.41 -29.93
C GLU A 48 -5.95 -14.28 -28.84
N LEU A 49 -4.95 -13.44 -29.06
CA LEU A 49 -3.97 -13.13 -28.05
C LEU A 49 -4.63 -12.32 -26.92
N SER A 50 -4.78 -12.93 -25.75
CA SER A 50 -5.41 -12.31 -24.59
C SER A 50 -4.45 -11.43 -23.81
N GLN A 51 -3.19 -11.85 -23.70
CA GLN A 51 -2.18 -11.16 -22.93
C GLN A 51 -0.79 -11.44 -23.46
N ILE A 52 0.01 -10.39 -23.59
CA ILE A 52 1.46 -10.51 -23.77
C ILE A 52 2.09 -10.70 -22.40
N GLY A 53 2.73 -11.85 -22.19
CA GLY A 53 3.50 -12.10 -20.98
C GLY A 53 4.79 -11.29 -20.96
N ASN A 54 5.24 -10.97 -19.77
CA ASN A 54 6.55 -10.39 -19.54
C ASN A 54 7.33 -11.30 -18.56
N PRO A 55 8.30 -12.09 -19.05
CA PRO A 55 9.06 -13.01 -18.19
C PRO A 55 9.99 -12.27 -17.21
N ASP A 56 10.30 -11.00 -17.47
CA ASP A 56 11.18 -10.16 -16.66
C ASP A 56 10.44 -9.43 -15.54
N LEU A 57 9.17 -9.83 -15.25
CA LEU A 57 8.41 -9.22 -14.16
C LEU A 57 9.02 -9.58 -12.80
N GLU A 58 9.32 -8.54 -12.04
CA GLU A 58 9.79 -8.62 -10.67
C GLU A 58 8.67 -8.33 -9.65
N TRP A 59 8.81 -8.86 -8.45
CA TRP A 59 7.90 -8.60 -7.34
C TRP A 59 8.05 -7.15 -6.86
N GLN A 60 6.91 -6.53 -6.55
CA GLN A 60 6.93 -5.24 -5.87
C GLN A 60 7.46 -5.38 -4.46
N ILE A 61 8.49 -4.61 -4.15
CA ILE A 61 9.04 -4.50 -2.80
C ILE A 61 8.55 -3.18 -2.22
N THR A 62 7.95 -3.25 -1.04
CA THR A 62 7.48 -2.07 -0.33
C THR A 62 8.24 -1.96 0.99
N VAL A 63 8.87 -0.82 1.22
CA VAL A 63 9.48 -0.47 2.51
C VAL A 63 8.60 0.57 3.19
N ASP A 64 8.10 0.23 4.37
CA ASP A 64 7.25 1.09 5.20
C ASP A 64 8.00 1.47 6.47
N LYS A 65 8.16 2.77 6.71
CA LYS A 65 8.77 3.34 7.90
C LYS A 65 7.75 4.21 8.60
N ASN A 66 7.52 3.96 9.88
CA ASN A 66 6.56 4.72 10.68
C ASN A 66 7.18 5.15 12.01
N ILE A 67 6.98 6.40 12.38
CA ILE A 67 7.37 6.97 13.66
C ILE A 67 6.14 7.61 14.28
N GLY A 68 5.79 7.18 15.49
CA GLY A 68 4.63 7.69 16.23
C GLY A 68 5.02 8.22 17.62
N LEU A 69 4.32 9.24 18.05
CA LEU A 69 4.44 9.86 19.36
C LEU A 69 3.09 9.92 20.04
N ASP A 70 2.98 9.30 21.20
CA ASP A 70 1.78 9.38 22.07
C ASP A 70 2.14 10.17 23.31
N VAL A 71 1.40 11.24 23.58
CA VAL A 71 1.56 12.09 24.75
C VAL A 71 0.22 12.21 25.48
N THR A 72 0.22 11.92 26.77
CA THR A 72 -0.96 12.10 27.61
C THR A 72 -0.59 12.96 28.83
N LEU A 73 -1.33 14.05 29.02
CA LEU A 73 -1.05 15.08 30.01
C LEU A 73 -2.26 15.33 30.92
N PHE A 74 -2.01 16.02 32.06
CA PHE A 74 -3.04 16.54 32.94
C PHE A 74 -4.04 15.49 33.43
N ASN A 75 -3.54 14.40 34.05
CA ASN A 75 -4.37 13.29 34.52
C ASN A 75 -5.29 12.72 33.47
N LYS A 76 -4.73 12.49 32.27
CA LYS A 76 -5.43 11.94 31.08
C LYS A 76 -6.48 12.89 30.48
N ARG A 77 -6.46 14.18 30.81
CA ARG A 77 -7.39 15.14 30.20
C ARG A 77 -6.99 15.53 28.79
N PHE A 78 -5.71 15.56 28.50
CA PHE A 78 -5.18 15.89 27.17
C PHE A 78 -4.43 14.70 26.63
N SER A 79 -4.76 14.28 25.41
CA SER A 79 -4.07 13.23 24.66
C SER A 79 -3.75 13.72 23.26
N LEU A 80 -2.49 13.59 22.89
CA LEU A 80 -1.96 13.88 21.55
C LEU A 80 -1.32 12.61 21.03
N THR A 81 -1.73 12.22 19.83
CA THR A 81 -1.08 11.17 19.02
C THR A 81 -0.65 11.78 17.72
N ALA A 82 0.61 11.63 17.35
CA ALA A 82 1.16 12.08 16.08
C ALA A 82 1.95 10.93 15.44
N ASP A 83 1.64 10.63 14.19
CA ASP A 83 2.28 9.57 13.42
C ASP A 83 2.79 10.15 12.09
N TYR A 84 4.05 9.89 11.78
CA TYR A 84 4.66 10.15 10.48
C TYR A 84 4.97 8.83 9.80
N TYR A 85 4.52 8.69 8.56
CA TYR A 85 4.81 7.52 7.75
C TYR A 85 5.54 7.90 6.46
N TYR A 86 6.44 7.03 6.04
CA TYR A 86 7.17 7.11 4.78
C TYR A 86 7.22 5.72 4.16
N LYS A 87 6.57 5.57 3.00
CA LYS A 87 6.42 4.32 2.29
C LYS A 87 6.97 4.44 0.89
N VAL A 88 7.86 3.52 0.51
CA VAL A 88 8.44 3.43 -0.83
C VAL A 88 8.11 2.07 -1.41
N THR A 89 7.62 2.05 -2.64
CA THR A 89 7.38 0.85 -3.43
C THR A 89 8.22 0.91 -4.68
N ASP A 90 9.17 0.00 -4.83
CA ASP A 90 10.10 -0.10 -5.94
C ASP A 90 10.50 -1.57 -6.16
N PRO A 91 10.44 -2.13 -7.40
CA PRO A 91 9.85 -1.54 -8.59
C PRO A 91 8.31 -1.56 -8.57
N LEU A 92 7.70 -0.58 -9.20
CA LEU A 92 6.24 -0.53 -9.33
C LEU A 92 5.79 -1.34 -10.55
N LEU A 93 4.75 -2.16 -10.39
CA LEU A 93 4.08 -2.85 -11.48
C LEU A 93 3.05 -1.93 -12.14
N ILE A 94 3.25 -1.62 -13.40
CA ILE A 94 2.36 -0.77 -14.16
C ILE A 94 1.88 -1.45 -15.46
N LYS A 95 0.67 -1.07 -15.89
CA LYS A 95 0.15 -1.42 -17.20
C LYS A 95 0.55 -0.34 -18.21
N VAL A 96 1.22 -0.75 -19.26
CA VAL A 96 1.62 0.13 -20.37
C VAL A 96 0.75 -0.20 -21.59
N SER A 97 0.25 0.84 -22.26
CA SER A 97 -0.51 0.68 -23.49
C SER A 97 0.40 0.30 -24.63
N THR A 98 -0.05 -0.66 -25.45
CA THR A 98 0.64 -1.11 -26.66
C THR A 98 -0.15 -0.69 -27.90
N PRO A 99 0.52 -0.51 -29.06
CA PRO A 99 -0.19 -0.35 -30.32
C PRO A 99 -1.08 -1.56 -30.60
N LEU A 100 -2.26 -1.34 -31.21
CA LEU A 100 -3.19 -2.42 -31.58
C LEU A 100 -2.57 -3.46 -32.50
N SER A 101 -1.52 -3.09 -33.26
CA SER A 101 -0.77 -4.02 -34.11
C SER A 101 -0.04 -5.13 -33.35
N SER A 102 0.15 -4.99 -32.03
CA SER A 102 0.75 -6.03 -31.20
C SER A 102 -0.22 -7.13 -30.76
N GLY A 103 -1.52 -6.99 -31.10
CA GLY A 103 -2.57 -7.97 -30.79
C GLY A 103 -3.18 -7.79 -29.39
N THR A 104 -2.61 -6.97 -28.52
CA THR A 104 -3.19 -6.60 -27.20
C THR A 104 -3.06 -5.10 -26.98
N SER A 105 -3.93 -4.56 -26.14
CA SER A 105 -3.95 -3.13 -25.83
C SER A 105 -3.00 -2.74 -24.70
N THR A 106 -2.57 -3.70 -23.89
CA THR A 106 -1.73 -3.43 -22.72
C THR A 106 -0.82 -4.61 -22.37
N TYR A 107 0.32 -4.33 -21.75
CA TYR A 107 1.16 -5.32 -21.09
C TYR A 107 1.66 -4.81 -19.74
N MET A 108 2.07 -5.75 -18.88
CA MET A 108 2.61 -5.42 -17.56
C MET A 108 4.13 -5.29 -17.60
N THR A 109 4.65 -4.30 -16.93
CA THR A 109 6.10 -4.10 -16.76
C THR A 109 6.41 -3.49 -15.40
N ASN A 110 7.63 -3.68 -14.94
CA ASN A 110 8.17 -3.00 -13.79
C ASN A 110 8.76 -1.66 -14.25
N ALA A 111 8.17 -0.56 -13.79
CA ALA A 111 8.72 0.76 -14.11
C ALA A 111 8.33 1.77 -13.03
N GLY A 112 9.33 2.57 -12.65
CA GLY A 112 9.14 3.65 -11.68
C GLY A 112 9.09 3.21 -10.23
N GLU A 113 9.01 4.21 -9.39
CA GLU A 113 8.97 4.15 -7.94
C GLU A 113 7.75 4.94 -7.45
N GLN A 114 7.10 4.44 -6.44
CA GLN A 114 6.03 5.16 -5.75
C GLN A 114 6.46 5.50 -4.34
N VAL A 115 6.50 6.80 -4.03
CA VAL A 115 6.74 7.32 -2.68
C VAL A 115 5.44 7.87 -2.12
N SER A 116 5.08 7.42 -0.91
CA SER A 116 3.94 7.93 -0.16
C SER A 116 4.40 8.31 1.24
N GLN A 117 4.14 9.56 1.63
CA GLN A 117 4.49 10.06 2.95
C GLN A 117 3.36 10.93 3.50
N GLY A 118 3.24 10.95 4.81
CA GLY A 118 2.21 11.76 5.44
C GLY A 118 2.42 11.89 6.94
N LEU A 119 1.72 12.88 7.50
CA LEU A 119 1.64 13.14 8.92
C LEU A 119 0.18 13.06 9.34
N THR A 120 -0.09 12.26 10.35
CA THR A 120 -1.40 12.19 11.00
C THR A 120 -1.27 12.69 12.42
N ALA A 121 -2.15 13.60 12.84
CA ALA A 121 -2.20 14.08 14.21
C ALA A 121 -3.62 14.00 14.75
N SER A 122 -3.76 13.47 15.95
CA SER A 122 -5.03 13.39 16.68
C SER A 122 -4.88 14.04 18.05
N VAL A 123 -5.81 14.93 18.38
CA VAL A 123 -5.84 15.61 19.67
C VAL A 123 -7.18 15.34 20.32
N SER A 124 -7.17 14.90 21.56
CA SER A 124 -8.35 14.68 22.38
C SER A 124 -8.24 15.45 23.69
N TYR A 125 -9.32 16.15 24.05
CA TYR A 125 -9.40 16.88 25.30
C TYR A 125 -10.72 16.64 26.01
N TYR A 126 -10.65 16.23 27.29
CA TYR A 126 -11.83 15.99 28.12
C TYR A 126 -12.13 17.22 28.99
N ILE A 127 -13.22 17.90 28.69
CA ILE A 127 -13.65 19.14 29.39
C ILE A 127 -14.22 18.79 30.79
N PHE A 128 -15.02 17.73 30.86
CA PHE A 128 -15.62 17.26 32.12
C PHE A 128 -15.20 15.83 32.40
N GLN A 129 -14.50 15.63 33.50
CA GLN A 129 -14.15 14.32 34.02
C GLN A 129 -14.75 14.22 35.46
N ASN A 130 -15.89 13.54 35.58
CA ASN A 130 -16.43 13.20 36.89
C ASN A 130 -15.57 12.08 37.50
N PHE A 131 -14.71 12.43 38.42
CA PHE A 131 -14.14 11.45 39.33
C PHE A 131 -15.20 11.12 40.37
N GLU A 132 -15.99 10.07 40.15
CA GLU A 132 -16.68 9.43 41.26
C GLU A 132 -15.60 8.81 42.16
N LYS A 133 -15.33 9.49 43.29
CA LYS A 133 -14.54 8.90 44.38
C LYS A 133 -15.37 7.76 44.95
N ARG A 134 -14.95 6.53 44.72
CA ARG A 134 -15.24 5.41 45.64
C ARG A 134 -14.07 5.19 46.55
#